data_61407e12dcbc680b29bff079d9505058
#
_entry.id   61407e12dcbc680b29bff079d9505058
#
_cell.length_a   1.000
_cell.length_b   1.000
_cell.length_c   1.000
_cell.angle_alpha   90.00
_cell.angle_beta   90.00
_cell.angle_gamma   90.00
#
_symmetry.space_group_name_H-M   'P 1'
#
loop_
_entity.id
_entity.type
_entity.pdbx_description
1 polymer ?
#
loop_
_entity_poly.entity_id
_entity_poly.type
_entity_poly.pdbx_seq_one_letter_code
_entity_poly.pdbx_strand_id
1 'polypeptide(L)'
;MIGLADCNNFYCSCERVFRPDLVGKPVVVLSNNDGCIIARSEEAKALGYKMGDPFYQVKEKLEAEGVAIFSSNYTLYGSLSNRVMSMLSHYSPHIDQYSIDESFFEVDYSMAKSFFETDHSMAERFFKEYPKENVTSATADSLLHQYGARISADVLQAVGLPISIGIAETKTLAKIGSKFAKKYKGYQGCCLIDTDERRRKALSLFPVEDVWGIGRQIARKLDYMGIRTAAQFADKKESWVRSHFNITTVRTWKELNGESCISIEELPQKKSICTSRSFADEGITDKNVIEEAVANFAVRCTEKLRRQGSVCQGITVFAWTSRFNESVPEYTIHDSLTLPIATNAQDEIVGAALTILRARYPKPMADSRPDRPGMSFNFKKAGVILWQISPDNPRQQDLFDPIDRSKQKALMEAIDAINRKNGYGTIRQAIQGTDCQFDLKREYMSKRFTTNINEILKVKTQ
;
A
#
# COMPACT_ATOMS: atom_id res chain seq x y z
N MET A 1 12.72 16.07 -15.52
CA MET A 1 11.95 14.85 -15.86
C MET A 1 11.60 14.09 -14.59
N ILE A 2 10.68 13.15 -14.66
CA ILE A 2 10.24 12.31 -13.53
C ILE A 2 10.66 10.88 -13.80
N GLY A 3 11.37 10.27 -12.86
CA GLY A 3 11.62 8.84 -12.81
C GLY A 3 10.59 8.14 -11.93
N LEU A 4 10.18 6.93 -12.29
CA LEU A 4 9.47 6.00 -11.42
C LEU A 4 10.29 4.72 -11.26
N ALA A 5 10.60 4.36 -10.04
CA ALA A 5 11.14 3.05 -9.66
C ALA A 5 10.00 2.16 -9.15
N ASP A 6 9.80 0.99 -9.75
CA ASP A 6 8.78 -0.01 -9.40
C ASP A 6 9.46 -1.34 -9.10
N CYS A 7 9.27 -1.89 -7.92
CA CYS A 7 9.85 -3.17 -7.52
C CYS A 7 9.09 -4.33 -8.19
N ASN A 8 9.80 -5.16 -8.94
CA ASN A 8 9.20 -6.25 -9.70
C ASN A 8 8.68 -7.36 -8.79
N ASN A 9 7.35 -7.64 -8.87
CA ASN A 9 6.69 -8.67 -8.05
C ASN A 9 7.06 -8.58 -6.57
N PHE A 10 7.03 -7.38 -6.01
CA PHE A 10 7.69 -6.96 -4.78
C PHE A 10 7.66 -7.99 -3.66
N TYR A 11 6.47 -8.41 -3.18
CA TYR A 11 6.39 -9.34 -2.06
C TYR A 11 7.03 -10.70 -2.35
N CYS A 12 6.83 -11.24 -3.55
CA CYS A 12 7.49 -12.48 -3.96
C CYS A 12 9.01 -12.32 -4.05
N SER A 13 9.47 -11.17 -4.53
CA SER A 13 10.89 -10.85 -4.61
C SER A 13 11.51 -10.68 -3.22
N CYS A 14 10.78 -10.07 -2.26
CA CYS A 14 11.22 -9.99 -0.86
C CYS A 14 11.46 -11.37 -0.23
N GLU A 15 10.57 -12.33 -0.49
CA GLU A 15 10.75 -13.71 0.00
C GLU A 15 11.95 -14.39 -0.64
N ARG A 16 12.19 -14.17 -1.93
CA ARG A 16 13.32 -14.73 -2.68
C ARG A 16 14.69 -14.22 -2.20
N VAL A 17 14.77 -12.98 -1.67
CA VAL A 17 16.03 -12.45 -1.10
C VAL A 17 16.60 -13.41 -0.05
N PHE A 18 15.74 -14.03 0.77
CA PHE A 18 16.12 -14.94 1.84
C PHE A 18 15.94 -16.42 1.50
N ARG A 19 15.40 -16.70 0.32
CA ARG A 19 15.15 -18.03 -0.24
C ARG A 19 15.61 -18.09 -1.70
N PRO A 20 16.93 -18.02 -1.94
CA PRO A 20 17.48 -18.06 -3.30
C PRO A 20 17.13 -19.34 -4.07
N ASP A 21 16.83 -20.42 -3.35
CA ASP A 21 16.31 -21.67 -3.91
C ASP A 21 14.96 -21.52 -4.65
N LEU A 22 14.25 -20.42 -4.44
CA LEU A 22 12.98 -20.09 -5.11
C LEU A 22 13.16 -19.21 -6.35
N VAL A 23 14.37 -18.85 -6.72
CA VAL A 23 14.62 -18.14 -7.99
C VAL A 23 14.22 -19.05 -9.16
N GLY A 24 13.40 -18.52 -10.07
CA GLY A 24 12.86 -19.29 -11.20
C GLY A 24 11.72 -20.27 -10.86
N LYS A 25 11.29 -20.35 -9.60
CA LYS A 25 10.14 -21.16 -9.18
C LYS A 25 8.90 -20.32 -8.97
N PRO A 26 7.69 -20.87 -9.14
CA PRO A 26 6.46 -20.13 -8.88
C PRO A 26 6.30 -19.82 -7.38
N VAL A 27 6.01 -18.55 -7.07
CA VAL A 27 5.80 -18.04 -5.72
C VAL A 27 4.53 -17.20 -5.69
N VAL A 28 3.73 -17.36 -4.65
CA VAL A 28 2.57 -16.53 -4.34
C VAL A 28 2.63 -16.02 -2.90
N VAL A 29 2.10 -14.82 -2.68
CA VAL A 29 1.92 -14.26 -1.33
C VAL A 29 0.45 -13.99 -1.11
N LEU A 30 -0.05 -14.39 0.05
CA LEU A 30 -1.44 -14.30 0.46
C LEU A 30 -1.72 -13.01 1.24
N SER A 31 -2.96 -12.55 1.19
CA SER A 31 -3.45 -11.43 1.99
C SER A 31 -3.59 -11.78 3.48
N ASN A 32 -4.01 -10.81 4.30
CA ASN A 32 -4.37 -11.08 5.69
C ASN A 32 -5.37 -12.26 5.80
N ASN A 33 -5.18 -13.08 6.83
CA ASN A 33 -5.91 -14.34 7.08
C ASN A 33 -5.77 -15.37 5.96
N ASP A 34 -4.68 -15.29 5.21
CA ASP A 34 -4.41 -16.16 4.06
C ASP A 34 -5.61 -16.26 3.09
N GLY A 35 -6.33 -15.13 2.92
CA GLY A 35 -7.63 -15.12 2.26
C GLY A 35 -7.56 -15.21 0.73
N CYS A 36 -6.66 -14.47 0.08
CA CYS A 36 -6.51 -14.45 -1.38
C CYS A 36 -5.08 -14.10 -1.80
N ILE A 37 -4.74 -14.39 -3.05
CA ILE A 37 -3.44 -14.06 -3.64
C ILE A 37 -3.32 -12.54 -3.84
N ILE A 38 -2.28 -11.91 -3.27
CA ILE A 38 -1.98 -10.47 -3.43
C ILE A 38 -0.66 -10.20 -4.14
N ALA A 39 0.21 -11.19 -4.29
CA ALA A 39 1.39 -11.09 -5.14
C ALA A 39 1.69 -12.44 -5.79
N ARG A 40 2.29 -12.38 -6.98
CA ARG A 40 2.64 -13.54 -7.80
C ARG A 40 3.95 -13.28 -8.51
N SER A 41 4.83 -14.29 -8.55
CA SER A 41 6.01 -14.27 -9.42
C SER A 41 5.62 -14.43 -10.89
N GLU A 42 6.54 -14.19 -11.83
CA GLU A 42 6.26 -14.37 -13.25
C GLU A 42 5.92 -15.82 -13.58
N GLU A 43 6.58 -16.76 -12.92
CA GLU A 43 6.32 -18.20 -13.09
C GLU A 43 4.89 -18.55 -12.60
N ALA A 44 4.44 -17.99 -11.49
CA ALA A 44 3.08 -18.18 -10.99
C ALA A 44 2.02 -17.53 -11.90
N LYS A 45 2.35 -16.38 -12.53
CA LYS A 45 1.48 -15.78 -13.56
C LYS A 45 1.38 -16.65 -14.80
N ALA A 46 2.49 -17.28 -15.24
CA ALA A 46 2.51 -18.20 -16.38
C ALA A 46 1.65 -19.45 -16.15
N LEU A 47 1.51 -19.90 -14.89
CA LEU A 47 0.60 -20.98 -14.50
C LEU A 47 -0.89 -20.55 -14.45
N GLY A 48 -1.18 -19.26 -14.71
CA GLY A 48 -2.54 -18.73 -14.82
C GLY A 48 -3.17 -18.24 -13.52
N TYR A 49 -2.45 -18.19 -12.40
CA TYR A 49 -2.96 -17.64 -11.16
C TYR A 49 -3.22 -16.13 -11.28
N LYS A 50 -4.33 -15.63 -10.68
CA LYS A 50 -4.75 -14.23 -10.77
C LYS A 50 -4.66 -13.51 -9.43
N MET A 51 -4.52 -12.19 -9.48
CA MET A 51 -4.68 -11.35 -8.28
C MET A 51 -6.11 -11.44 -7.77
N GLY A 52 -6.26 -11.67 -6.47
CA GLY A 52 -7.54 -11.80 -5.83
C GLY A 52 -8.14 -13.21 -5.86
N ASP A 53 -7.46 -14.21 -6.46
CA ASP A 53 -7.92 -15.58 -6.40
C ASP A 53 -8.06 -16.02 -4.94
N PRO A 54 -9.25 -16.50 -4.49
CA PRO A 54 -9.45 -16.94 -3.14
C PRO A 54 -8.58 -18.17 -2.83
N PHE A 55 -7.76 -18.10 -1.78
CA PHE A 55 -6.79 -19.13 -1.48
C PHE A 55 -7.43 -20.51 -1.29
N TYR A 56 -8.58 -20.58 -0.61
CA TYR A 56 -9.28 -21.84 -0.38
C TYR A 56 -9.71 -22.57 -1.66
N GLN A 57 -9.89 -21.82 -2.77
CA GLN A 57 -10.27 -22.41 -4.07
C GLN A 57 -9.06 -22.93 -4.86
N VAL A 58 -7.88 -22.35 -4.62
CA VAL A 58 -6.68 -22.66 -5.42
C VAL A 58 -5.61 -23.42 -4.64
N LYS A 59 -5.82 -23.66 -3.34
CA LYS A 59 -4.83 -24.26 -2.43
C LYS A 59 -4.32 -25.61 -2.95
N GLU A 60 -5.21 -26.54 -3.22
CA GLU A 60 -4.85 -27.89 -3.67
C GLU A 60 -4.07 -27.86 -4.98
N LYS A 61 -4.45 -26.96 -5.91
CA LYS A 61 -3.77 -26.78 -7.17
C LYS A 61 -2.36 -26.17 -6.97
N LEU A 62 -2.22 -25.17 -6.09
CA LEU A 62 -0.92 -24.57 -5.75
C LEU A 62 0.05 -25.63 -5.17
N GLU A 63 -0.46 -26.47 -4.26
CA GLU A 63 0.32 -27.54 -3.62
C GLU A 63 0.74 -28.62 -4.66
N ALA A 64 -0.18 -29.02 -5.52
CA ALA A 64 0.09 -30.02 -6.58
C ALA A 64 1.11 -29.53 -7.62
N GLU A 65 1.10 -28.25 -7.94
CA GLU A 65 2.05 -27.61 -8.88
C GLU A 65 3.38 -27.18 -8.22
N GLY A 66 3.56 -27.44 -6.92
CA GLY A 66 4.78 -27.10 -6.17
C GLY A 66 5.04 -25.60 -6.05
N VAL A 67 3.97 -24.80 -6.03
CA VAL A 67 4.05 -23.35 -5.86
C VAL A 67 4.44 -23.02 -4.42
N ALA A 68 5.44 -22.18 -4.21
CA ALA A 68 5.80 -21.71 -2.89
C ALA A 68 4.78 -20.67 -2.40
N ILE A 69 4.19 -20.94 -1.24
CA ILE A 69 3.11 -20.13 -0.66
C ILE A 69 3.66 -19.41 0.57
N PHE A 70 3.36 -18.11 0.69
CA PHE A 70 3.71 -17.30 1.85
C PHE A 70 2.52 -16.47 2.32
N SER A 71 2.35 -16.35 3.64
CA SER A 71 1.49 -15.32 4.25
C SER A 71 2.19 -13.96 4.16
N SER A 72 1.42 -12.87 4.09
CA SER A 72 1.99 -11.51 4.00
C SER A 72 2.82 -11.14 5.23
N ASN A 73 4.12 -10.91 5.04
CA ASN A 73 5.09 -10.46 6.05
C ASN A 73 5.39 -8.97 5.89
N TYR A 74 4.40 -8.12 6.20
CA TYR A 74 4.52 -6.66 6.00
C TYR A 74 5.70 -6.02 6.76
N THR A 75 6.14 -6.63 7.86
CA THR A 75 7.31 -6.16 8.62
C THR A 75 8.59 -6.34 7.81
N LEU A 76 8.77 -7.50 7.19
CA LEU A 76 9.88 -7.77 6.28
C LEU A 76 9.81 -6.90 5.05
N TYR A 77 8.64 -6.81 4.41
CA TYR A 77 8.45 -6.04 3.18
C TYR A 77 8.68 -4.55 3.41
N GLY A 78 8.19 -3.99 4.52
CA GLY A 78 8.45 -2.60 4.91
C GLY A 78 9.93 -2.31 5.15
N SER A 79 10.67 -3.24 5.78
CA SER A 79 12.12 -3.11 5.97
C SER A 79 12.88 -3.10 4.64
N LEU A 80 12.53 -3.98 3.71
CA LEU A 80 13.16 -4.03 2.38
C LEU A 80 12.78 -2.81 1.53
N SER A 81 11.52 -2.38 1.58
CA SER A 81 11.08 -1.13 0.96
C SER A 81 11.92 0.07 1.40
N ASN A 82 12.11 0.23 2.72
CA ASN A 82 12.93 1.32 3.27
C ASN A 82 14.37 1.27 2.75
N ARG A 83 14.95 0.08 2.55
CA ARG A 83 16.29 -0.05 1.97
C ARG A 83 16.32 0.39 0.52
N VAL A 84 15.31 0.04 -0.28
CA VAL A 84 15.19 0.53 -1.67
C VAL A 84 15.07 2.05 -1.69
N MET A 85 14.19 2.63 -0.85
CA MET A 85 14.01 4.09 -0.78
C MET A 85 15.30 4.80 -0.35
N SER A 86 16.03 4.22 0.62
CA SER A 86 17.35 4.73 1.04
C SER A 86 18.38 4.67 -0.10
N MET A 87 18.38 3.60 -0.90
CA MET A 87 19.24 3.53 -2.08
C MET A 87 18.88 4.59 -3.12
N LEU A 88 17.61 4.79 -3.41
CA LEU A 88 17.15 5.81 -4.37
C LEU A 88 17.53 7.22 -3.93
N SER A 89 17.59 7.51 -2.63
CA SER A 89 18.01 8.84 -2.12
C SER A 89 19.46 9.23 -2.42
N HIS A 90 20.31 8.28 -2.82
CA HIS A 90 21.66 8.57 -3.28
C HIS A 90 21.68 9.06 -4.75
N TYR A 91 20.61 8.85 -5.49
CA TYR A 91 20.50 9.20 -6.90
C TYR A 91 19.63 10.43 -7.16
N SER A 92 18.72 10.78 -6.25
CA SER A 92 17.90 11.97 -6.38
C SER A 92 17.66 12.62 -5.02
N PRO A 93 17.76 13.95 -4.91
CA PRO A 93 17.45 14.67 -3.67
C PRO A 93 15.94 14.70 -3.37
N HIS A 94 15.12 14.54 -4.40
CA HIS A 94 13.67 14.59 -4.28
C HIS A 94 13.05 13.24 -4.63
N ILE A 95 12.56 12.55 -3.59
CA ILE A 95 11.91 11.25 -3.69
C ILE A 95 10.52 11.34 -3.09
N ASP A 96 9.52 10.89 -3.86
CA ASP A 96 8.14 10.75 -3.42
C ASP A 96 7.79 9.26 -3.36
N GLN A 97 7.79 8.71 -2.15
CA GLN A 97 7.37 7.31 -1.92
C GLN A 97 5.86 7.19 -2.12
N TYR A 98 5.45 6.78 -3.30
CA TYR A 98 4.06 6.62 -3.68
C TYR A 98 3.40 5.40 -3.02
N SER A 99 4.12 4.28 -2.93
CA SER A 99 3.66 3.05 -2.27
C SER A 99 4.81 2.33 -1.56
N ILE A 100 4.56 1.10 -1.07
CA ILE A 100 5.59 0.26 -0.47
C ILE A 100 6.61 -0.26 -1.49
N ASP A 101 6.26 -0.28 -2.77
CA ASP A 101 7.03 -0.85 -3.87
C ASP A 101 7.29 0.12 -5.03
N GLU A 102 6.73 1.34 -4.96
CA GLU A 102 6.89 2.36 -6.00
C GLU A 102 7.34 3.70 -5.42
N SER A 103 8.27 4.36 -6.10
CA SER A 103 8.71 5.72 -5.76
C SER A 103 8.94 6.55 -7.01
N PHE A 104 8.40 7.77 -7.00
CA PHE A 104 8.78 8.79 -7.97
C PHE A 104 10.03 9.53 -7.50
N PHE A 105 10.84 9.97 -8.44
CA PHE A 105 12.03 10.78 -8.16
C PHE A 105 12.29 11.77 -9.29
N GLU A 106 12.91 12.87 -8.97
CA GLU A 106 13.35 13.83 -9.98
C GLU A 106 14.64 13.35 -10.62
N VAL A 107 14.75 13.54 -11.93
CA VAL A 107 15.96 13.22 -12.69
C VAL A 107 16.11 14.19 -13.86
N ASP A 108 17.35 14.65 -14.07
CA ASP A 108 17.70 15.44 -15.23
C ASP A 108 19.07 15.04 -15.76
N TYR A 109 19.41 15.62 -16.91
CA TYR A 109 20.69 15.37 -17.55
C TYR A 109 21.89 15.78 -16.70
N SER A 110 21.80 16.88 -15.94
CA SER A 110 22.91 17.39 -15.12
C SER A 110 23.22 16.45 -13.97
N MET A 111 22.19 15.89 -13.34
CA MET A 111 22.31 14.86 -12.29
C MET A 111 22.98 13.60 -12.82
N ALA A 112 22.50 13.09 -13.95
CA ALA A 112 23.07 11.90 -14.60
C ALA A 112 24.54 12.14 -14.99
N LYS A 113 24.85 13.30 -15.55
CA LYS A 113 26.21 13.69 -15.92
C LYS A 113 27.14 13.79 -14.71
N SER A 114 26.72 14.50 -13.65
CA SER A 114 27.49 14.65 -12.41
C SER A 114 27.77 13.29 -11.76
N PHE A 115 26.78 12.39 -11.74
CA PHE A 115 26.96 11.04 -11.21
C PHE A 115 28.07 10.27 -11.96
N PHE A 116 28.04 10.26 -13.29
CA PHE A 116 29.05 9.55 -14.07
C PHE A 116 30.42 10.23 -14.03
N GLU A 117 30.51 11.56 -13.83
CA GLU A 117 31.80 12.27 -13.69
C GLU A 117 32.48 11.93 -12.36
N THR A 118 31.74 11.60 -11.31
CA THR A 118 32.28 11.18 -10.00
C THR A 118 32.65 9.71 -9.94
N ASP A 119 32.01 8.85 -10.74
CA ASP A 119 32.37 7.44 -10.90
C ASP A 119 33.41 7.27 -12.02
N HIS A 120 34.72 7.42 -11.68
CA HIS A 120 35.81 7.39 -12.66
C HIS A 120 35.81 6.17 -13.57
N SER A 121 35.38 4.99 -13.09
CA SER A 121 35.39 3.76 -13.88
C SER A 121 34.33 3.78 -15.00
N MET A 122 33.21 4.42 -14.75
CA MET A 122 32.09 4.57 -15.70
C MET A 122 32.28 5.79 -16.59
N ALA A 123 32.85 6.88 -16.07
CA ALA A 123 33.17 8.07 -16.84
C ALA A 123 34.11 7.76 -18.01
N GLU A 124 35.20 7.03 -17.79
CA GLU A 124 36.10 6.60 -18.86
C GLU A 124 35.40 5.78 -19.95
N ARG A 125 34.52 4.84 -19.56
CA ARG A 125 33.80 3.99 -20.49
C ARG A 125 32.77 4.79 -21.31
N PHE A 126 31.99 5.65 -20.64
CA PHE A 126 30.97 6.48 -21.27
C PHE A 126 31.59 7.51 -22.22
N PHE A 127 32.60 8.29 -21.77
CA PHE A 127 33.22 9.32 -22.59
C PHE A 127 34.15 8.76 -23.68
N LYS A 128 34.56 7.49 -23.62
CA LYS A 128 35.20 6.80 -24.70
C LYS A 128 34.21 6.48 -25.85
N GLU A 129 32.97 6.14 -25.51
CA GLU A 129 31.90 5.88 -26.47
C GLU A 129 31.28 7.18 -27.01
N TYR A 130 31.17 8.21 -26.15
CA TYR A 130 30.57 9.52 -26.44
C TYR A 130 31.51 10.66 -26.00
N PRO A 131 32.39 11.19 -26.91
CA PRO A 131 33.33 12.25 -26.56
C PRO A 131 32.66 13.53 -26.05
N LYS A 132 33.21 14.15 -25.00
CA LYS A 132 32.64 15.34 -24.29
C LYS A 132 32.31 16.52 -25.20
N GLU A 133 32.96 16.62 -26.34
CA GLU A 133 32.84 17.75 -27.28
C GLU A 133 31.60 17.64 -28.22
N ASN A 134 30.95 16.47 -28.27
CA ASN A 134 29.82 16.18 -29.17
C ASN A 134 28.53 15.77 -28.43
N VAL A 135 28.16 16.49 -27.35
CA VAL A 135 26.90 16.19 -26.65
C VAL A 135 25.70 16.62 -27.51
N THR A 136 25.13 15.66 -28.22
CA THR A 136 23.86 15.81 -28.96
C THR A 136 22.67 15.37 -28.09
N SER A 137 21.45 15.64 -28.52
CA SER A 137 20.23 15.11 -27.87
C SER A 137 20.29 13.58 -27.71
N ALA A 138 20.76 12.86 -28.72
CA ALA A 138 20.93 11.39 -28.68
C ALA A 138 21.90 10.93 -27.57
N THR A 139 22.95 11.71 -27.29
CA THR A 139 23.91 11.42 -26.21
C THR A 139 23.29 11.65 -24.83
N ALA A 140 22.47 12.71 -24.68
CA ALA A 140 21.74 13.00 -23.45
C ALA A 140 20.72 11.89 -23.13
N ASP A 141 20.01 11.41 -24.14
CA ASP A 141 19.06 10.29 -24.04
C ASP A 141 19.75 9.01 -23.60
N SER A 142 20.91 8.70 -24.20
CA SER A 142 21.73 7.55 -23.83
C SER A 142 22.19 7.65 -22.37
N LEU A 143 22.58 8.85 -21.90
CA LEU A 143 23.02 9.07 -20.53
C LEU A 143 21.91 8.87 -19.50
N LEU A 144 20.72 9.43 -19.73
CA LEU A 144 19.56 9.23 -18.84
C LEU A 144 19.13 7.77 -18.80
N HIS A 145 19.13 7.07 -19.92
CA HIS A 145 18.84 5.65 -19.98
C HIS A 145 19.86 4.83 -19.16
N GLN A 146 21.17 5.09 -19.36
CA GLN A 146 22.25 4.42 -18.61
C GLN A 146 22.16 4.72 -17.11
N TYR A 147 21.81 5.96 -16.74
CA TYR A 147 21.59 6.34 -15.34
C TYR A 147 20.47 5.52 -14.70
N GLY A 148 19.30 5.43 -15.34
CA GLY A 148 18.21 4.60 -14.85
C GLY A 148 18.56 3.10 -14.81
N ALA A 149 19.26 2.58 -15.81
CA ALA A 149 19.72 1.19 -15.82
C ALA A 149 20.73 0.91 -14.68
N ARG A 150 21.61 1.87 -14.38
CA ARG A 150 22.54 1.80 -13.25
C ARG A 150 21.82 1.77 -11.92
N ILE A 151 20.85 2.65 -11.69
CA ILE A 151 20.02 2.63 -10.47
C ILE A 151 19.36 1.25 -10.29
N SER A 152 18.81 0.68 -11.37
CA SER A 152 18.19 -0.65 -11.32
C SER A 152 19.20 -1.74 -10.93
N ALA A 153 20.40 -1.71 -11.49
CA ALA A 153 21.46 -2.66 -11.19
C ALA A 153 21.98 -2.54 -9.76
N ASP A 154 22.18 -1.32 -9.28
CA ASP A 154 22.72 -1.06 -7.94
C ASP A 154 21.71 -1.43 -6.84
N VAL A 155 20.42 -1.17 -7.04
CA VAL A 155 19.37 -1.64 -6.11
C VAL A 155 19.33 -3.16 -6.07
N LEU A 156 19.43 -3.82 -7.24
CA LEU A 156 19.48 -5.28 -7.28
C LEU A 156 20.70 -5.82 -6.54
N GLN A 157 21.87 -5.21 -6.72
CA GLN A 157 23.11 -5.63 -6.08
C GLN A 157 23.08 -5.39 -4.55
N ALA A 158 22.62 -4.22 -4.11
CA ALA A 158 22.68 -3.81 -2.70
C ALA A 158 21.54 -4.37 -1.85
N VAL A 159 20.33 -4.54 -2.44
CA VAL A 159 19.12 -4.94 -1.71
C VAL A 159 18.64 -6.34 -2.11
N GLY A 160 19.03 -6.83 -3.29
CA GLY A 160 18.58 -8.11 -3.83
C GLY A 160 17.20 -8.04 -4.51
N LEU A 161 16.64 -6.84 -4.69
CA LEU A 161 15.31 -6.64 -5.26
C LEU A 161 15.42 -6.12 -6.70
N PRO A 162 14.86 -6.81 -7.68
CA PRO A 162 14.78 -6.31 -9.05
C PRO A 162 13.78 -5.15 -9.13
N ILE A 163 14.21 -4.03 -9.70
CA ILE A 163 13.34 -2.88 -9.97
C ILE A 163 13.33 -2.54 -11.46
N SER A 164 12.27 -1.89 -11.90
CA SER A 164 12.12 -1.34 -13.25
C SER A 164 11.90 0.15 -13.19
N ILE A 165 12.62 0.90 -14.02
CA ILE A 165 12.60 2.36 -14.04
C ILE A 165 11.95 2.85 -15.33
N GLY A 166 11.03 3.80 -15.18
CA GLY A 166 10.51 4.59 -16.30
C GLY A 166 10.88 6.04 -16.09
N ILE A 167 11.46 6.69 -17.10
CA ILE A 167 11.80 8.12 -17.08
C ILE A 167 10.98 8.82 -18.16
N ALA A 168 10.27 9.89 -17.80
CA ALA A 168 9.44 10.66 -18.71
C ALA A 168 9.18 12.09 -18.19
N GLU A 169 8.47 12.90 -18.98
CA GLU A 169 8.06 14.25 -18.59
C GLU A 169 6.98 14.28 -17.51
N THR A 170 6.15 13.23 -17.44
CA THR A 170 5.01 13.15 -16.51
C THR A 170 5.01 11.85 -15.72
N LYS A 171 4.35 11.85 -14.56
CA LYS A 171 4.21 10.66 -13.69
C LYS A 171 3.51 9.52 -14.42
N THR A 172 2.46 9.82 -15.19
CA THR A 172 1.69 8.80 -15.94
C THR A 172 2.54 8.15 -17.03
N LEU A 173 3.34 8.94 -17.77
CA LEU A 173 4.26 8.42 -18.78
C LEU A 173 5.40 7.63 -18.14
N ALA A 174 5.94 8.08 -17.01
CA ALA A 174 6.96 7.33 -16.26
C ALA A 174 6.45 5.95 -15.83
N LYS A 175 5.17 5.85 -15.40
CA LYS A 175 4.55 4.53 -15.08
C LYS A 175 4.43 3.63 -16.32
N ILE A 176 4.11 4.18 -17.47
CA ILE A 176 4.10 3.43 -18.74
C ILE A 176 5.52 2.94 -19.07
N GLY A 177 6.52 3.82 -18.94
CA GLY A 177 7.92 3.47 -19.13
C GLY A 177 8.37 2.33 -18.22
N SER A 178 8.08 2.41 -16.91
CA SER A 178 8.41 1.35 -15.96
C SER A 178 7.77 0.00 -16.34
N LYS A 179 6.50 -0.03 -16.78
CA LYS A 179 5.86 -1.26 -17.26
C LYS A 179 6.55 -1.83 -18.51
N PHE A 180 7.03 -1.00 -19.43
CA PHE A 180 7.81 -1.46 -20.57
C PHE A 180 9.18 -1.98 -20.16
N ALA A 181 9.88 -1.29 -19.26
CA ALA A 181 11.16 -1.74 -18.72
C ALA A 181 11.04 -3.12 -18.05
N LYS A 182 9.93 -3.37 -17.33
CA LYS A 182 9.61 -4.64 -16.69
C LYS A 182 9.30 -5.75 -17.70
N LYS A 183 8.57 -5.44 -18.76
CA LYS A 183 8.10 -6.42 -19.76
C LYS A 183 9.18 -6.82 -20.75
N TYR A 184 10.04 -5.89 -21.17
CA TYR A 184 10.99 -6.10 -22.27
C TYR A 184 12.44 -5.99 -21.78
N LYS A 185 13.15 -7.11 -21.78
CA LYS A 185 14.56 -7.19 -21.32
C LYS A 185 15.51 -6.26 -22.08
N GLY A 186 15.19 -5.90 -23.33
CA GLY A 186 15.99 -4.98 -24.14
C GLY A 186 16.14 -3.57 -23.55
N TYR A 187 15.26 -3.17 -22.63
CA TYR A 187 15.38 -1.91 -21.89
C TYR A 187 16.39 -1.95 -20.73
N GLN A 188 16.97 -3.10 -20.43
CA GLN A 188 17.98 -3.26 -19.36
C GLN A 188 17.54 -2.65 -18.00
N GLY A 189 16.25 -2.72 -17.67
CA GLY A 189 15.68 -2.19 -16.44
C GLY A 189 15.26 -0.73 -16.48
N CYS A 190 15.50 0.02 -17.58
CA CYS A 190 15.08 1.41 -17.71
C CYS A 190 14.47 1.71 -19.08
N CYS A 191 13.29 2.31 -19.11
CA CYS A 191 12.65 2.80 -20.33
C CYS A 191 12.49 4.31 -20.28
N LEU A 192 13.04 5.02 -21.27
CA LEU A 192 12.99 6.47 -21.42
C LEU A 192 11.91 6.87 -22.45
N ILE A 193 10.98 7.74 -22.04
CA ILE A 193 9.93 8.33 -22.87
C ILE A 193 10.06 9.85 -22.80
N ASP A 194 10.93 10.42 -23.59
CA ASP A 194 11.38 11.83 -23.53
C ASP A 194 11.09 12.60 -24.82
N THR A 195 10.73 11.91 -25.90
CA THR A 195 10.39 12.53 -27.20
C THR A 195 8.94 12.22 -27.60
N ASP A 196 8.36 13.08 -28.42
CA ASP A 196 7.01 12.89 -28.98
C ASP A 196 6.89 11.57 -29.75
N GLU A 197 7.95 11.18 -30.47
CA GLU A 197 7.98 9.91 -31.20
C GLU A 197 7.90 8.72 -30.25
N ARG A 198 8.77 8.69 -29.21
CA ARG A 198 8.78 7.65 -28.19
C ARG A 198 7.44 7.61 -27.43
N ARG A 199 6.92 8.78 -27.09
CA ARG A 199 5.61 8.89 -26.43
C ARG A 199 4.49 8.30 -27.29
N ARG A 200 4.36 8.70 -28.54
CA ARG A 200 3.33 8.18 -29.46
C ARG A 200 3.47 6.67 -29.66
N LYS A 201 4.68 6.18 -29.85
CA LYS A 201 4.95 4.74 -29.98
C LYS A 201 4.54 3.99 -28.69
N ALA A 202 4.94 4.47 -27.53
CA ALA A 202 4.58 3.86 -26.26
C ALA A 202 3.05 3.83 -26.06
N LEU A 203 2.37 4.94 -26.27
CA LEU A 203 0.91 5.05 -26.11
C LEU A 203 0.14 4.15 -27.11
N SER A 204 0.64 3.98 -28.33
CA SER A 204 0.01 3.09 -29.32
C SER A 204 0.01 1.62 -28.95
N LEU A 205 1.03 1.20 -28.19
CA LEU A 205 1.22 -0.18 -27.73
C LEU A 205 0.60 -0.44 -26.36
N PHE A 206 0.17 0.61 -25.66
CA PHE A 206 -0.28 0.51 -24.28
C PHE A 206 -1.82 0.47 -24.18
N PRO A 207 -2.41 -0.59 -23.56
CA PRO A 207 -3.85 -0.67 -23.35
C PRO A 207 -4.36 0.48 -22.50
N VAL A 208 -5.49 1.09 -22.88
CA VAL A 208 -6.06 2.23 -22.13
C VAL A 208 -6.51 1.85 -20.72
N GLU A 209 -6.95 0.60 -20.53
CA GLU A 209 -7.36 0.06 -19.23
C GLU A 209 -6.21 -0.06 -18.21
N ASP A 210 -4.97 -0.13 -18.71
CA ASP A 210 -3.76 -0.21 -17.91
C ASP A 210 -3.17 1.16 -17.54
N VAL A 211 -3.71 2.24 -18.09
CA VAL A 211 -3.25 3.61 -17.81
C VAL A 211 -3.58 3.98 -16.37
N TRP A 212 -2.58 4.52 -15.67
CA TRP A 212 -2.75 5.01 -14.30
C TRP A 212 -3.83 6.09 -14.23
N GLY A 213 -4.81 5.92 -13.34
CA GLY A 213 -5.98 6.79 -13.24
C GLY A 213 -7.20 6.32 -14.06
N ILE A 214 -7.06 5.32 -14.92
CA ILE A 214 -8.15 4.68 -15.64
C ILE A 214 -8.61 3.43 -14.88
N GLY A 215 -9.63 3.59 -14.04
CA GLY A 215 -10.23 2.46 -13.31
C GLY A 215 -11.25 1.68 -14.17
N ARG A 216 -11.69 0.53 -13.67
CA ARG A 216 -12.59 -0.41 -14.39
C ARG A 216 -13.83 0.24 -15.02
N GLN A 217 -14.45 1.22 -14.36
CA GLN A 217 -15.64 1.93 -14.86
C GLN A 217 -15.29 2.78 -16.07
N ILE A 218 -14.18 3.54 -15.99
CA ILE A 218 -13.69 4.39 -17.06
C ILE A 218 -13.23 3.54 -18.24
N ALA A 219 -12.49 2.46 -17.97
CA ALA A 219 -12.03 1.53 -19.00
C ALA A 219 -13.20 0.92 -19.80
N ARG A 220 -14.25 0.44 -19.12
CA ARG A 220 -15.47 -0.06 -19.79
C ARG A 220 -16.15 1.00 -20.66
N LYS A 221 -16.23 2.25 -20.17
CA LYS A 221 -16.81 3.36 -20.92
C LYS A 221 -16.00 3.70 -22.16
N LEU A 222 -14.66 3.68 -22.05
CA LEU A 222 -13.75 3.91 -23.17
C LEU A 222 -13.84 2.77 -24.20
N ASP A 223 -13.86 1.51 -23.76
CA ASP A 223 -14.00 0.35 -24.66
C ASP A 223 -15.34 0.39 -25.43
N TYR A 224 -16.45 0.74 -24.74
CA TYR A 224 -17.75 0.95 -25.40
C TYR A 224 -17.69 2.04 -26.49
N MET A 225 -16.83 3.06 -26.32
CA MET A 225 -16.58 4.12 -27.31
C MET A 225 -15.53 3.74 -28.36
N GLY A 226 -15.05 2.49 -28.38
CA GLY A 226 -14.02 2.01 -29.31
C GLY A 226 -12.61 2.48 -29.02
N ILE A 227 -12.34 3.02 -27.82
CA ILE A 227 -11.04 3.52 -27.39
C ILE A 227 -10.33 2.43 -26.57
N ARG A 228 -9.35 1.76 -27.17
CA ARG A 228 -8.65 0.61 -26.58
C ARG A 228 -7.20 0.87 -26.23
N THR A 229 -6.56 1.85 -26.88
CA THR A 229 -5.15 2.22 -26.58
C THR A 229 -5.06 3.58 -25.93
N ALA A 230 -3.96 3.78 -25.20
CA ALA A 230 -3.67 5.07 -24.58
C ALA A 230 -3.53 6.19 -25.63
N ALA A 231 -3.00 5.87 -26.84
CA ALA A 231 -2.92 6.82 -27.96
C ALA A 231 -4.29 7.28 -28.42
N GLN A 232 -5.24 6.35 -28.63
CA GLN A 232 -6.61 6.71 -29.05
C GLN A 232 -7.31 7.61 -28.03
N PHE A 233 -6.98 7.46 -26.74
CA PHE A 233 -7.50 8.34 -25.70
C PHE A 233 -6.78 9.68 -25.68
N ALA A 234 -5.46 9.72 -25.80
CA ALA A 234 -4.66 10.94 -25.85
C ALA A 234 -5.02 11.84 -27.06
N ASP A 235 -5.37 11.23 -28.20
CA ASP A 235 -5.77 11.94 -29.43
C ASP A 235 -7.15 12.63 -29.34
N LYS A 236 -7.93 12.40 -28.27
CA LYS A 236 -9.21 13.08 -28.07
C LYS A 236 -8.99 14.55 -27.72
N LYS A 237 -9.93 15.43 -28.18
CA LYS A 237 -9.91 16.84 -27.79
C LYS A 237 -10.21 17.00 -26.30
N GLU A 238 -9.57 17.94 -25.64
CA GLU A 238 -9.79 18.23 -24.21
C GLU A 238 -11.28 18.48 -23.90
N SER A 239 -11.98 19.24 -24.76
CA SER A 239 -13.42 19.51 -24.63
C SER A 239 -14.27 18.24 -24.61
N TRP A 240 -13.89 17.24 -25.41
CA TRP A 240 -14.54 15.95 -25.42
C TRP A 240 -14.28 15.17 -24.11
N VAL A 241 -13.03 15.16 -23.63
CA VAL A 241 -12.69 14.48 -22.38
C VAL A 241 -13.43 15.12 -21.20
N ARG A 242 -13.49 16.45 -21.13
CA ARG A 242 -14.22 17.20 -20.09
C ARG A 242 -15.72 16.93 -20.09
N SER A 243 -16.33 16.73 -21.27
CA SER A 243 -17.78 16.44 -21.36
C SER A 243 -18.15 15.01 -20.96
N HIS A 244 -17.20 14.06 -20.99
CA HIS A 244 -17.47 12.66 -20.74
C HIS A 244 -16.93 12.14 -19.40
N PHE A 245 -15.94 12.82 -18.80
CA PHE A 245 -15.20 12.34 -17.63
C PHE A 245 -14.99 13.44 -16.60
N ASN A 246 -14.61 13.03 -15.40
CA ASN A 246 -14.28 13.94 -14.30
C ASN A 246 -12.89 14.57 -14.45
N ILE A 247 -12.59 15.54 -13.59
CA ILE A 247 -11.31 16.30 -13.62
C ILE A 247 -10.08 15.39 -13.42
N THR A 248 -10.17 14.31 -12.65
CA THR A 248 -9.06 13.39 -12.47
C THR A 248 -8.70 12.66 -13.77
N THR A 249 -9.70 12.25 -14.54
CA THR A 249 -9.48 11.64 -15.87
C THR A 249 -8.94 12.66 -16.89
N VAL A 250 -9.36 13.94 -16.80
CA VAL A 250 -8.79 15.02 -17.62
C VAL A 250 -7.31 15.21 -17.29
N ARG A 251 -6.92 15.20 -16.02
CA ARG A 251 -5.50 15.28 -15.62
C ARG A 251 -4.71 14.09 -16.18
N THR A 252 -5.23 12.87 -16.09
CA THR A 252 -4.59 11.70 -16.71
C THR A 252 -4.42 11.89 -18.23
N TRP A 253 -5.43 12.40 -18.92
CA TRP A 253 -5.35 12.72 -20.35
C TRP A 253 -4.25 13.75 -20.65
N LYS A 254 -4.15 14.83 -19.87
CA LYS A 254 -3.08 15.84 -19.99
C LYS A 254 -1.70 15.23 -19.78
N GLU A 255 -1.54 14.41 -18.76
CA GLU A 255 -0.29 13.68 -18.49
C GLU A 255 0.14 12.78 -19.65
N LEU A 256 -0.78 12.10 -20.32
CA LEU A 256 -0.49 11.32 -21.53
C LEU A 256 -0.03 12.20 -22.70
N ASN A 257 -0.44 13.46 -22.74
CA ASN A 257 -0.04 14.45 -23.73
C ASN A 257 1.25 15.22 -23.35
N GLY A 258 1.92 14.85 -22.25
CA GLY A 258 3.16 15.47 -21.81
C GLY A 258 2.97 16.70 -20.90
N GLU A 259 1.73 17.07 -20.55
CA GLU A 259 1.46 18.17 -19.61
C GLU A 259 1.42 17.64 -18.18
N SER A 260 2.44 17.96 -17.37
CA SER A 260 2.51 17.53 -15.97
C SER A 260 1.42 18.21 -15.14
N CYS A 261 0.50 17.42 -14.59
CA CYS A 261 -0.66 17.88 -13.82
C CYS A 261 -0.77 17.23 -12.45
N ILE A 262 0.07 16.24 -12.17
CA ILE A 262 0.10 15.50 -10.91
C ILE A 262 1.43 15.82 -10.24
N SER A 263 1.42 16.88 -9.41
CA SER A 263 2.61 17.30 -8.67
C SER A 263 3.02 16.26 -7.62
N ILE A 264 4.26 16.39 -7.16
CA ILE A 264 4.70 15.80 -5.90
C ILE A 264 4.07 16.69 -4.81
N GLU A 265 2.89 16.34 -4.35
CA GLU A 265 2.20 17.07 -3.29
C GLU A 265 2.56 16.46 -1.93
N GLU A 266 2.77 17.31 -0.93
CA GLU A 266 2.70 16.85 0.46
C GLU A 266 1.35 16.16 0.67
N LEU A 267 1.38 14.93 1.21
CA LEU A 267 0.16 14.18 1.46
C LEU A 267 -0.77 15.00 2.37
N PRO A 268 -1.97 15.36 1.91
CA PRO A 268 -2.89 16.13 2.73
C PRO A 268 -3.23 15.36 4.00
N GLN A 269 -3.46 16.07 5.08
CA GLN A 269 -3.89 15.47 6.33
C GLN A 269 -5.13 14.59 6.09
N LYS A 270 -5.14 13.42 6.71
CA LYS A 270 -6.22 12.45 6.54
C LYS A 270 -7.53 13.02 7.09
N LYS A 271 -8.58 13.03 6.28
CA LYS A 271 -9.93 13.45 6.68
C LYS A 271 -10.67 12.39 7.50
N SER A 272 -10.23 11.16 7.44
CA SER A 272 -10.71 10.05 8.25
C SER A 272 -9.60 9.04 8.54
N ILE A 273 -9.70 8.36 9.68
CA ILE A 273 -8.76 7.30 10.10
C ILE A 273 -9.59 6.07 10.40
N CYS A 274 -9.29 4.97 9.71
CA CYS A 274 -9.95 3.68 9.92
C CYS A 274 -8.96 2.63 10.40
N THR A 275 -9.40 1.81 11.34
CA THR A 275 -8.77 0.54 11.68
C THR A 275 -9.84 -0.53 11.70
N SER A 276 -9.67 -1.55 10.86
CA SER A 276 -10.60 -2.68 10.79
C SER A 276 -9.85 -3.98 10.54
N ARG A 277 -10.48 -5.08 10.91
CA ARG A 277 -9.94 -6.41 10.66
C ARG A 277 -11.06 -7.39 10.30
N SER A 278 -10.80 -8.24 9.33
CA SER A 278 -11.58 -9.46 9.12
C SER A 278 -11.05 -10.52 10.06
N PHE A 279 -11.96 -11.25 10.70
CA PHE A 279 -11.61 -12.33 11.61
C PHE A 279 -11.39 -13.62 10.83
N ALA A 280 -10.52 -14.48 11.37
CA ALA A 280 -10.20 -15.77 10.77
C ALA A 280 -11.39 -16.73 10.83
N ASP A 281 -11.25 -17.84 10.16
CA ASP A 281 -12.21 -18.98 10.14
C ASP A 281 -13.67 -18.55 9.98
N GLU A 282 -14.58 -19.01 10.85
CA GLU A 282 -16.00 -18.66 10.76
C GLU A 282 -16.36 -17.29 11.34
N GLY A 283 -15.44 -16.60 11.98
CA GLY A 283 -15.66 -15.32 12.65
C GLY A 283 -15.75 -15.46 14.18
N ILE A 284 -16.27 -14.43 14.85
CA ILE A 284 -16.34 -14.35 16.32
C ILE A 284 -17.80 -14.21 16.78
N THR A 285 -18.19 -15.06 17.73
CA THR A 285 -19.53 -15.06 18.35
C THR A 285 -19.53 -14.43 19.74
N ASP A 286 -18.38 -14.49 20.45
CA ASP A 286 -18.29 -13.97 21.81
C ASP A 286 -18.27 -12.43 21.79
N LYS A 287 -19.26 -11.83 22.48
CA LYS A 287 -19.41 -10.39 22.62
C LYS A 287 -18.18 -9.74 23.24
N ASN A 288 -17.56 -10.37 24.24
CA ASN A 288 -16.41 -9.81 24.93
C ASN A 288 -15.20 -9.71 24.00
N VAL A 289 -15.01 -10.73 23.15
CA VAL A 289 -13.93 -10.72 22.14
C VAL A 289 -14.16 -9.64 21.07
N ILE A 290 -15.42 -9.40 20.67
CA ILE A 290 -15.74 -8.29 19.76
C ILE A 290 -15.51 -6.93 20.43
N GLU A 291 -15.90 -6.77 21.71
CA GLU A 291 -15.63 -5.53 22.47
C GLU A 291 -14.12 -5.28 22.60
N GLU A 292 -13.34 -6.31 22.90
CA GLU A 292 -11.88 -6.25 22.94
C GLU A 292 -11.29 -5.85 21.59
N ALA A 293 -11.76 -6.45 20.49
CA ALA A 293 -11.31 -6.11 19.15
C ALA A 293 -11.61 -4.66 18.78
N VAL A 294 -12.83 -4.17 19.04
CA VAL A 294 -13.24 -2.78 18.78
C VAL A 294 -12.44 -1.81 19.65
N ALA A 295 -12.19 -2.13 20.93
CA ALA A 295 -11.34 -1.31 21.79
C ALA A 295 -9.90 -1.19 21.23
N ASN A 296 -9.32 -2.31 20.79
CA ASN A 296 -8.00 -2.30 20.17
C ASN A 296 -7.97 -1.51 18.85
N PHE A 297 -9.03 -1.57 18.03
CA PHE A 297 -9.11 -0.78 16.79
C PHE A 297 -9.25 0.72 17.10
N ALA A 298 -10.03 1.09 18.11
CA ALA A 298 -10.17 2.46 18.58
C ALA A 298 -8.82 3.02 19.06
N VAL A 299 -8.09 2.27 19.89
CA VAL A 299 -6.74 2.64 20.37
C VAL A 299 -5.79 2.86 19.19
N ARG A 300 -5.78 1.97 18.21
CA ARG A 300 -4.96 2.14 16.99
C ARG A 300 -5.34 3.39 16.18
N CYS A 301 -6.61 3.72 16.14
CA CYS A 301 -7.06 4.95 15.49
C CYS A 301 -6.56 6.19 16.26
N THR A 302 -6.61 6.19 17.61
CA THR A 302 -6.13 7.33 18.43
C THR A 302 -4.63 7.54 18.30
N GLU A 303 -3.83 6.47 18.25
CA GLU A 303 -2.38 6.57 18.01
C GLU A 303 -2.06 7.24 16.67
N LYS A 304 -2.79 6.84 15.60
CA LYS A 304 -2.63 7.45 14.28
C LYS A 304 -3.04 8.92 14.28
N LEU A 305 -4.11 9.26 15.01
CA LEU A 305 -4.63 10.61 15.15
C LEU A 305 -3.61 11.52 15.87
N ARG A 306 -3.05 11.08 17.01
CA ARG A 306 -2.00 11.79 17.72
C ARG A 306 -0.71 11.94 16.92
N ARG A 307 -0.29 10.92 16.15
CA ARG A 307 0.86 11.01 15.23
C ARG A 307 0.69 12.09 14.17
N GLN A 308 -0.55 12.34 13.74
CA GLN A 308 -0.88 13.39 12.78
C GLN A 308 -0.99 14.78 13.45
N GLY A 309 -0.91 14.88 14.77
CA GLY A 309 -1.18 16.12 15.51
C GLY A 309 -2.62 16.58 15.36
N SER A 310 -3.56 15.65 15.40
CA SER A 310 -4.98 15.89 15.11
C SER A 310 -5.89 15.34 16.19
N VAL A 311 -7.16 15.76 16.12
CA VAL A 311 -8.26 15.33 16.98
C VAL A 311 -9.48 15.02 16.12
N CYS A 312 -10.45 14.29 16.66
CA CYS A 312 -11.71 14.00 15.98
C CYS A 312 -12.91 14.25 16.88
N GLN A 313 -14.07 14.51 16.26
CA GLN A 313 -15.37 14.51 16.95
C GLN A 313 -16.23 13.32 16.55
N GLY A 314 -16.09 12.82 15.33
CA GLY A 314 -16.94 11.73 14.82
C GLY A 314 -16.30 10.37 15.01
N ILE A 315 -17.08 9.42 15.51
CA ILE A 315 -16.70 8.02 15.70
C ILE A 315 -17.78 7.15 15.04
N THR A 316 -17.37 6.22 14.20
CA THR A 316 -18.24 5.19 13.64
C THR A 316 -17.70 3.82 14.01
N VAL A 317 -18.58 2.94 14.47
CA VAL A 317 -18.28 1.52 14.65
C VAL A 317 -19.08 0.71 13.65
N PHE A 318 -18.43 -0.23 13.01
CA PHE A 318 -19.08 -1.18 12.15
C PHE A 318 -18.63 -2.60 12.45
N ALA A 319 -19.57 -3.54 12.33
CA ALA A 319 -19.29 -4.98 12.34
C ALA A 319 -20.35 -5.69 11.51
N TRP A 320 -19.96 -6.77 10.82
CA TRP A 320 -20.92 -7.57 10.04
C TRP A 320 -20.57 -9.06 10.03
N THR A 321 -21.60 -9.88 9.91
CA THR A 321 -21.51 -11.32 9.70
C THR A 321 -21.12 -11.63 8.23
N SER A 322 -20.79 -12.87 7.93
CA SER A 322 -20.49 -13.28 6.55
C SER A 322 -21.75 -13.29 5.69
N ARG A 323 -21.70 -12.66 4.51
CA ARG A 323 -22.75 -12.73 3.50
C ARG A 323 -22.71 -14.01 2.64
N PHE A 324 -21.65 -14.80 2.81
CA PHE A 324 -21.41 -16.00 2.01
C PHE A 324 -21.70 -17.29 2.79
N ASN A 325 -22.06 -17.20 4.06
CA ASN A 325 -22.40 -18.33 4.90
C ASN A 325 -23.91 -18.30 5.22
N GLU A 326 -24.68 -19.08 4.47
CA GLU A 326 -26.13 -19.16 4.61
C GLU A 326 -26.58 -19.79 5.93
N SER A 327 -25.70 -20.49 6.64
CA SER A 327 -26.00 -21.10 7.94
C SER A 327 -26.00 -20.12 9.11
N VAL A 328 -25.49 -18.87 8.90
CA VAL A 328 -25.38 -17.83 9.92
C VAL A 328 -26.30 -16.67 9.55
N PRO A 329 -27.13 -16.16 10.47
CA PRO A 329 -27.97 -15.00 10.16
C PRO A 329 -27.16 -13.77 9.80
N GLU A 330 -27.56 -13.07 8.74
CA GLU A 330 -26.95 -11.80 8.37
C GLU A 330 -27.28 -10.72 9.40
N TYR A 331 -26.26 -10.03 9.87
CA TYR A 331 -26.38 -8.87 10.73
C TYR A 331 -25.29 -7.86 10.47
N THR A 332 -25.66 -6.59 10.53
CA THR A 332 -24.72 -5.48 10.35
C THR A 332 -24.92 -4.44 11.43
N ILE A 333 -23.85 -4.14 12.15
CA ILE A 333 -23.72 -2.96 12.99
C ILE A 333 -23.05 -1.89 12.14
N HIS A 334 -23.66 -0.74 12.01
CA HIS A 334 -23.06 0.45 11.43
C HIS A 334 -23.73 1.68 12.04
N ASP A 335 -23.07 2.26 13.07
CA ASP A 335 -23.62 3.41 13.76
C ASP A 335 -22.52 4.38 14.17
N SER A 336 -22.88 5.63 14.43
CA SER A 336 -21.97 6.73 14.65
C SER A 336 -22.39 7.57 15.84
N LEU A 337 -21.39 8.16 16.50
CA LEU A 337 -21.56 9.12 17.59
C LEU A 337 -20.68 10.33 17.34
N THR A 338 -21.19 11.50 17.65
CA THR A 338 -20.41 12.75 17.65
C THR A 338 -20.15 13.17 19.09
N LEU A 339 -18.87 13.33 19.42
CA LEU A 339 -18.46 13.82 20.73
C LEU A 339 -18.72 15.32 20.85
N PRO A 340 -19.11 15.82 22.03
CA PRO A 340 -19.32 17.25 22.25
C PRO A 340 -18.03 18.05 22.08
N ILE A 341 -16.89 17.48 22.47
CA ILE A 341 -15.56 18.09 22.36
C ILE A 341 -14.67 17.19 21.52
N ALA A 342 -13.96 17.79 20.55
CA ALA A 342 -13.00 17.06 19.75
C ALA A 342 -11.84 16.56 20.63
N THR A 343 -11.45 15.29 20.49
CA THR A 343 -10.44 14.64 21.32
C THR A 343 -9.54 13.69 20.53
N ASN A 344 -8.37 13.38 21.06
CA ASN A 344 -7.51 12.27 20.66
C ASN A 344 -7.17 11.37 21.85
N ALA A 345 -7.90 11.53 22.95
CA ALA A 345 -7.73 10.74 24.14
C ALA A 345 -8.31 9.34 23.96
N GLN A 346 -7.53 8.36 24.38
CA GLN A 346 -7.82 6.96 24.17
C GLN A 346 -9.05 6.50 24.96
N ASP A 347 -9.24 6.96 26.18
CA ASP A 347 -10.36 6.63 27.06
C ASP A 347 -11.70 7.09 26.50
N GLU A 348 -11.78 8.34 26.02
CA GLU A 348 -12.99 8.90 25.45
C GLU A 348 -13.40 8.18 24.13
N ILE A 349 -12.44 7.96 23.23
CA ILE A 349 -12.73 7.34 21.94
C ILE A 349 -13.08 5.85 22.09
N VAL A 350 -12.39 5.13 22.98
CA VAL A 350 -12.72 3.73 23.30
C VAL A 350 -14.09 3.64 23.96
N GLY A 351 -14.37 4.50 24.97
CA GLY A 351 -15.66 4.54 25.64
C GLY A 351 -16.81 4.79 24.67
N ALA A 352 -16.68 5.78 23.77
CA ALA A 352 -17.67 6.07 22.74
C ALA A 352 -17.86 4.90 21.74
N ALA A 353 -16.77 4.28 21.29
CA ALA A 353 -16.83 3.13 20.39
C ALA A 353 -17.57 1.94 21.03
N LEU A 354 -17.28 1.64 22.28
CA LEU A 354 -17.97 0.58 23.03
C LEU A 354 -19.44 0.92 23.28
N THR A 355 -19.77 2.19 23.53
CA THR A 355 -21.18 2.64 23.68
C THR A 355 -21.97 2.36 22.40
N ILE A 356 -21.41 2.70 21.23
CA ILE A 356 -22.04 2.41 19.93
C ILE A 356 -22.23 0.91 19.75
N LEU A 357 -21.18 0.12 19.99
CA LEU A 357 -21.20 -1.33 19.80
C LEU A 357 -22.27 -1.98 20.70
N ARG A 358 -22.29 -1.65 21.99
CA ARG A 358 -23.19 -2.20 23.00
C ARG A 358 -24.65 -1.86 22.72
N ALA A 359 -24.92 -0.63 22.26
CA ALA A 359 -26.27 -0.20 21.91
C ALA A 359 -26.86 -0.95 20.70
N ARG A 360 -25.98 -1.39 19.78
CA ARG A 360 -26.37 -2.09 18.53
C ARG A 360 -26.09 -3.57 18.53
N TYR A 361 -25.52 -4.11 19.61
CA TYR A 361 -25.22 -5.54 19.68
C TYR A 361 -26.52 -6.35 19.67
N PRO A 362 -26.64 -7.34 18.76
CA PRO A 362 -27.89 -8.09 18.65
C PRO A 362 -28.13 -8.94 19.89
N LYS A 363 -29.38 -9.02 20.31
CA LYS A 363 -29.79 -10.01 21.30
C LYS A 363 -29.77 -11.39 20.63
N PRO A 364 -29.40 -12.47 21.36
CA PRO A 364 -29.53 -13.82 20.85
C PRO A 364 -30.94 -14.05 20.34
N MET A 365 -31.10 -14.58 19.13
CA MET A 365 -32.41 -14.96 18.63
C MET A 365 -32.88 -16.16 19.46
N ALA A 366 -33.92 -15.99 20.24
CA ALA A 366 -34.55 -17.07 20.93
C ALA A 366 -35.15 -18.03 19.87
N ASP A 367 -34.71 -19.29 19.85
CA ASP A 367 -35.44 -20.34 19.11
C ASP A 367 -36.71 -20.63 19.94
N SER A 368 -37.84 -20.67 19.28
CA SER A 368 -39.13 -21.07 19.90
C SER A 368 -39.15 -22.56 20.29
N ARG A 369 -38.08 -23.30 20.00
CA ARG A 369 -37.91 -24.71 20.37
C ARG A 369 -36.97 -24.84 21.57
N PRO A 370 -37.42 -25.49 22.68
CA PRO A 370 -36.64 -25.57 23.93
C PRO A 370 -35.37 -26.41 23.85
N ASP A 371 -35.17 -27.18 22.77
CA ASP A 371 -34.06 -28.09 22.55
C ASP A 371 -32.95 -27.54 21.63
N ARG A 372 -33.09 -26.32 21.14
CA ARG A 372 -32.05 -25.68 20.32
C ARG A 372 -31.46 -24.43 21.00
N PRO A 373 -30.12 -24.37 21.13
CA PRO A 373 -29.49 -23.11 21.60
C PRO A 373 -29.84 -22.02 20.60
N GLY A 374 -30.19 -20.83 21.12
CA GLY A 374 -30.49 -19.67 20.30
C GLY A 374 -29.36 -19.38 19.30
N MET A 375 -29.71 -18.98 18.08
CA MET A 375 -28.75 -18.66 17.03
C MET A 375 -27.90 -17.46 17.47
N SER A 376 -26.60 -17.65 17.54
CA SER A 376 -25.63 -16.57 17.78
C SER A 376 -25.15 -15.97 16.45
N PHE A 377 -24.89 -14.65 16.46
CA PHE A 377 -24.37 -13.95 15.30
C PHE A 377 -22.84 -14.11 15.23
N ASN A 378 -22.35 -14.52 14.07
CA ASN A 378 -20.91 -14.76 13.82
C ASN A 378 -20.31 -13.58 13.06
N PHE A 379 -19.71 -12.63 13.78
CA PHE A 379 -19.12 -11.45 13.18
C PHE A 379 -17.83 -11.79 12.41
N LYS A 380 -17.82 -11.53 11.11
CA LYS A 380 -16.68 -11.79 10.21
C LYS A 380 -15.73 -10.60 10.07
N LYS A 381 -16.22 -9.40 10.34
CA LYS A 381 -15.39 -8.20 10.31
C LYS A 381 -15.91 -7.16 11.29
N ALA A 382 -14.98 -6.41 11.91
CA ALA A 382 -15.28 -5.23 12.69
C ALA A 382 -14.27 -4.12 12.43
N GLY A 383 -14.64 -2.87 12.76
CA GLY A 383 -13.74 -1.73 12.64
C GLY A 383 -14.28 -0.47 13.27
N VAL A 384 -13.37 0.49 13.42
CA VAL A 384 -13.62 1.84 13.93
C VAL A 384 -13.14 2.85 12.91
N ILE A 385 -13.93 3.87 12.64
CA ILE A 385 -13.59 5.01 11.80
C ILE A 385 -13.70 6.28 12.64
N LEU A 386 -12.64 7.07 12.65
CA LEU A 386 -12.64 8.44 13.18
C LEU A 386 -12.80 9.42 12.02
N TRP A 387 -13.65 10.42 12.17
CA TRP A 387 -13.95 11.43 11.16
C TRP A 387 -14.21 12.78 11.82
N GLN A 388 -14.47 13.86 11.06
CA GLN A 388 -14.41 15.24 11.54
C GLN A 388 -13.07 15.51 12.22
N ILE A 389 -12.00 15.22 11.48
CA ILE A 389 -10.63 15.41 11.96
C ILE A 389 -10.23 16.87 11.75
N SER A 390 -9.65 17.47 12.80
CA SER A 390 -9.09 18.82 12.80
C SER A 390 -7.71 18.85 13.48
N PRO A 391 -6.86 19.84 13.20
CA PRO A 391 -5.58 20.00 13.90
C PRO A 391 -5.75 20.09 15.41
N ASP A 392 -4.79 19.56 16.18
CA ASP A 392 -4.72 19.66 17.64
C ASP A 392 -4.17 21.05 18.07
N ASN A 393 -4.83 22.11 17.64
CA ASN A 393 -4.49 23.49 18.01
C ASN A 393 -5.22 23.89 19.30
N PRO A 394 -4.82 25.00 19.97
CA PRO A 394 -5.57 25.53 21.10
C PRO A 394 -7.05 25.70 20.74
N ARG A 395 -7.92 24.99 21.43
CA ARG A 395 -9.36 24.99 21.19
C ARG A 395 -10.04 25.91 22.11
N GLN A 396 -11.22 26.38 21.71
CA GLN A 396 -12.12 26.99 22.63
C GLN A 396 -12.45 25.96 23.70
N GLN A 397 -12.11 26.27 24.95
CA GLN A 397 -12.45 25.44 26.10
C GLN A 397 -13.95 25.51 26.32
N ASP A 398 -14.57 24.38 26.56
CA ASP A 398 -15.95 24.33 27.04
C ASP A 398 -15.93 24.57 28.54
N LEU A 399 -16.72 25.53 28.98
CA LEU A 399 -16.83 25.91 30.41
C LEU A 399 -17.33 24.74 31.27
N PHE A 400 -18.03 23.79 30.66
CA PHE A 400 -18.63 22.63 31.34
C PHE A 400 -17.85 21.33 31.09
N ASP A 401 -16.65 21.40 30.51
CA ASP A 401 -15.80 20.21 30.33
C ASP A 401 -15.24 19.76 31.69
N PRO A 402 -15.65 18.60 32.22
CA PRO A 402 -15.17 18.12 33.50
C PRO A 402 -13.75 17.59 33.48
N ILE A 403 -13.14 17.49 32.29
CA ILE A 403 -11.85 16.82 32.05
C ILE A 403 -10.73 17.87 32.07
N ASP A 404 -9.69 17.63 32.88
CA ASP A 404 -8.43 18.36 32.76
C ASP A 404 -7.68 17.93 31.51
N ARG A 405 -7.86 18.67 30.43
CA ARG A 405 -7.29 18.37 29.11
C ARG A 405 -5.76 18.40 29.12
N SER A 406 -5.16 19.21 29.99
CA SER A 406 -3.70 19.29 30.09
C SER A 406 -3.12 18.00 30.68
N LYS A 407 -3.73 17.51 31.75
CA LYS A 407 -3.39 16.23 32.37
C LYS A 407 -3.63 15.06 31.43
N GLN A 408 -4.77 15.05 30.75
CA GLN A 408 -5.12 14.00 29.80
C GLN A 408 -4.10 13.93 28.66
N LYS A 409 -3.71 15.07 28.09
CA LYS A 409 -2.69 15.14 27.05
C LYS A 409 -1.34 14.61 27.54
N ALA A 410 -0.88 15.05 28.72
CA ALA A 410 0.36 14.57 29.31
C ALA A 410 0.35 13.05 29.54
N LEU A 411 -0.79 12.49 29.98
CA LEU A 411 -0.96 11.06 30.15
C LEU A 411 -0.83 10.29 28.79
N MET A 412 -1.49 10.80 27.73
CA MET A 412 -1.39 10.16 26.41
C MET A 412 0.02 10.21 25.84
N GLU A 413 0.73 11.32 26.02
CA GLU A 413 2.13 11.47 25.61
C GLU A 413 3.04 10.48 26.37
N ALA A 414 2.83 10.32 27.68
CA ALA A 414 3.59 9.36 28.49
C ALA A 414 3.33 7.91 28.05
N ILE A 415 2.08 7.52 27.83
CA ILE A 415 1.71 6.18 27.31
C ILE A 415 2.35 5.94 25.95
N ASP A 416 2.26 6.90 25.03
CA ASP A 416 2.84 6.78 23.69
C ASP A 416 4.39 6.65 23.75
N ALA A 417 5.04 7.40 24.65
CA ALA A 417 6.49 7.32 24.85
C ALA A 417 6.93 5.96 25.37
N ILE A 418 6.23 5.41 26.36
CA ILE A 418 6.51 4.09 26.93
C ILE A 418 6.30 2.99 25.90
N ASN A 419 5.17 3.03 25.18
CA ASN A 419 4.84 2.05 24.15
C ASN A 419 5.81 2.12 22.96
N ARG A 420 6.34 3.31 22.64
CA ARG A 420 7.37 3.46 21.59
C ARG A 420 8.71 2.88 22.01
N LYS A 421 9.11 3.09 23.28
CA LYS A 421 10.40 2.64 23.80
C LYS A 421 10.43 1.14 24.07
N ASN A 422 9.38 0.60 24.67
CA ASN A 422 9.37 -0.79 25.20
C ASN A 422 8.57 -1.77 24.33
N GLY A 423 7.98 -1.29 23.24
CA GLY A 423 7.15 -2.08 22.33
C GLY A 423 5.66 -1.79 22.48
N TYR A 424 4.96 -2.04 21.38
CA TYR A 424 3.53 -1.79 21.29
C TYR A 424 2.73 -2.55 22.36
N GLY A 425 1.83 -1.82 23.06
CA GLY A 425 0.94 -2.42 24.03
C GLY A 425 1.60 -2.76 25.37
N THR A 426 2.77 -2.20 25.69
CA THR A 426 3.38 -2.29 27.02
C THR A 426 2.44 -1.71 28.08
N ILE A 427 1.86 -0.54 27.81
CA ILE A 427 0.73 0.00 28.54
C ILE A 427 -0.51 -0.09 27.68
N ARG A 428 -1.57 -0.67 28.22
CA ARG A 428 -2.87 -0.80 27.55
C ARG A 428 -4.02 -0.65 28.55
N GLN A 429 -5.20 -0.33 28.06
CA GLN A 429 -6.43 -0.33 28.87
C GLN A 429 -6.86 -1.79 29.11
N ALA A 430 -7.46 -2.07 30.29
CA ALA A 430 -7.90 -3.41 30.64
C ALA A 430 -8.84 -4.06 29.60
N ILE A 431 -9.70 -3.27 28.96
CA ILE A 431 -10.63 -3.72 27.92
C ILE A 431 -9.92 -4.21 26.64
N GLN A 432 -8.63 -3.90 26.44
CA GLN A 432 -7.86 -4.39 25.29
C GLN A 432 -7.41 -5.85 25.44
N GLY A 433 -7.61 -6.45 26.61
CA GLY A 433 -7.21 -7.81 26.90
C GLY A 433 -5.71 -8.06 26.85
N THR A 434 -5.32 -9.28 27.14
CA THR A 434 -3.91 -9.77 27.05
C THR A 434 -3.73 -10.74 25.91
N ASP A 435 -4.76 -11.52 25.59
CA ASP A 435 -4.75 -12.59 24.60
C ASP A 435 -5.59 -12.17 23.38
N CYS A 436 -4.93 -11.79 22.29
CA CYS A 436 -5.61 -11.35 21.07
C CYS A 436 -6.24 -12.54 20.33
N GLN A 437 -7.44 -12.98 20.76
CA GLN A 437 -8.19 -14.07 20.10
C GLN A 437 -8.65 -13.73 18.67
N PHE A 438 -8.48 -12.47 18.26
CA PHE A 438 -8.80 -11.97 16.91
C PHE A 438 -7.55 -11.77 16.04
N ASP A 439 -6.44 -12.42 16.36
CA ASP A 439 -5.22 -12.32 15.56
C ASP A 439 -5.39 -12.89 14.16
N LEU A 440 -4.55 -12.39 13.25
CA LEU A 440 -4.58 -12.79 11.86
C LEU A 440 -4.07 -14.24 11.71
N LYS A 441 -4.79 -15.03 10.94
CA LYS A 441 -4.30 -16.33 10.47
C LYS A 441 -3.14 -16.12 9.51
N ARG A 442 -2.01 -16.80 9.74
CA ARG A 442 -0.76 -16.68 8.98
C ARG A 442 0.00 -18.00 9.01
N GLU A 443 -0.52 -19.00 8.31
CA GLU A 443 0.03 -20.36 8.36
C GLU A 443 1.35 -20.49 7.59
N TYR A 444 1.59 -19.62 6.61
CA TYR A 444 2.74 -19.65 5.70
C TYR A 444 3.70 -18.48 5.95
N MET A 445 3.77 -18.01 7.20
CA MET A 445 4.58 -16.83 7.55
C MET A 445 6.07 -17.15 7.45
N SER A 446 6.79 -16.35 6.67
CA SER A 446 8.25 -16.37 6.66
C SER A 446 8.85 -15.72 7.93
N LYS A 447 10.13 -15.98 8.21
CA LYS A 447 10.85 -15.34 9.31
C LYS A 447 11.03 -13.83 9.04
N ARG A 448 11.12 -13.06 10.13
CA ARG A 448 11.38 -11.61 10.09
C ARG A 448 12.89 -11.34 10.03
N PHE A 449 13.53 -11.80 8.97
CA PHE A 449 14.99 -11.85 8.81
C PHE A 449 15.72 -10.54 9.06
N THR A 450 15.09 -9.39 8.84
CA THR A 450 15.72 -8.07 8.94
C THR A 450 15.28 -7.26 10.15
N THR A 451 14.27 -7.72 10.90
CA THR A 451 13.63 -6.93 11.97
C THR A 451 13.55 -7.67 13.31
N ASN A 452 13.94 -8.95 13.35
CA ASN A 452 14.02 -9.74 14.58
C ASN A 452 15.36 -10.45 14.66
N ILE A 453 16.19 -10.08 15.64
CA ILE A 453 17.54 -10.62 15.83
C ILE A 453 17.56 -12.14 16.01
N ASN A 454 16.49 -12.71 16.59
CA ASN A 454 16.38 -14.16 16.81
C ASN A 454 16.02 -14.94 15.54
N GLU A 455 15.60 -14.25 14.48
CA GLU A 455 15.16 -14.86 13.22
C GLU A 455 16.16 -14.63 12.08
N ILE A 456 17.33 -14.03 12.35
CA ILE A 456 18.41 -13.81 11.37
C ILE A 456 18.89 -15.14 10.79
N LEU A 457 19.25 -15.14 9.51
CA LEU A 457 19.91 -16.28 8.89
C LEU A 457 21.26 -16.59 9.58
N LYS A 458 21.40 -17.81 10.08
CA LYS A 458 22.66 -18.30 10.63
C LYS A 458 23.49 -18.92 9.53
N VAL A 459 24.62 -18.32 9.22
CA VAL A 459 25.60 -18.88 8.28
C VAL A 459 26.56 -19.72 9.06
N LYS A 460 26.77 -20.97 8.65
CA LYS A 460 27.85 -21.80 9.18
C LYS A 460 29.12 -21.42 8.42
N THR A 461 30.13 -20.93 9.14
CA THR A 461 31.50 -20.87 8.63
C THR A 461 32.03 -22.31 8.61
N GLN A 462 32.51 -22.75 7.46
CA GLN A 462 33.27 -23.99 7.32
C GLN A 462 34.64 -23.84 7.97
#